data_3cdafacf372a5d309cc7d038ea714c31
#
_entry.id   3cdafacf372a5d309cc7d038ea714c31
#
_cell.length_a   1.000
_cell.length_b   1.000
_cell.length_c   1.000
_cell.angle_alpha   90.00
_cell.angle_beta   90.00
_cell.angle_gamma   90.00
#
_symmetry.space_group_name_H-M   'P 1'
#
loop_
_entity.id
_entity.type
_entity.pdbx_description
1 polymer ?
#
loop_
_entity_poly.entity_id
_entity_poly.type
_entity_poly.pdbx_seq_one_letter_code
_entity_poly.pdbx_strand_id
1 'polypeptide(L)'
;MEFRISAFVTIGSIALMAGGCTMPFGRDSSPPQRISTSPQIMTSAPVGQVTSTPLPPPPGAYPGTDMASVDPSAAAAGSVEVGRTDLLGSWTIASGGDSCQLSMALTTWSGGFRASTRGCTNPALQKVSAWNMEGRQIMLLDDSGGTVARLYASTKTQYNGTTAAGGPVSFSR
;
A
#
# COMPACT_ATOMS: atom_id res chain seq x y z
N MET A 1 35.71 24.59 -32.01
CA MET A 1 34.97 25.52 -31.14
C MET A 1 35.14 25.01 -29.72
N GLU A 2 36.09 25.60 -28.99
CA GLU A 2 36.42 25.21 -27.63
C GLU A 2 35.46 25.90 -26.66
N PHE A 3 34.73 25.12 -25.84
CA PHE A 3 33.93 25.66 -24.75
C PHE A 3 34.74 25.60 -23.43
N ARG A 4 35.08 26.80 -22.97
CA ARG A 4 35.83 27.03 -21.73
C ARG A 4 34.95 26.73 -20.53
N ILE A 5 35.46 25.81 -19.68
CA ILE A 5 34.92 25.50 -18.35
C ILE A 5 35.40 26.58 -17.40
N SER A 6 34.49 27.41 -16.87
CA SER A 6 34.75 28.32 -15.76
C SER A 6 34.34 27.65 -14.44
N ALA A 7 35.36 27.31 -13.65
CA ALA A 7 35.21 26.87 -12.27
C ALA A 7 35.03 28.07 -11.36
N PHE A 8 33.88 28.21 -10.69
CA PHE A 8 33.70 29.11 -9.55
C PHE A 8 33.74 28.29 -8.27
N VAL A 9 34.84 28.41 -7.58
CA VAL A 9 35.03 27.94 -6.18
C VAL A 9 34.54 29.06 -5.26
N THR A 10 33.42 28.87 -4.58
CA THR A 10 32.94 29.70 -3.48
C THR A 10 33.15 28.97 -2.16
N ILE A 11 34.14 29.42 -1.41
CA ILE A 11 34.41 29.01 -0.03
C ILE A 11 33.46 29.79 0.87
N GLY A 12 32.46 29.13 1.42
CA GLY A 12 31.50 29.67 2.40
C GLY A 12 31.85 29.18 3.80
N SER A 13 32.23 30.11 4.67
CA SER A 13 32.61 29.89 6.08
C SER A 13 31.41 29.39 6.90
N ILE A 14 31.63 28.28 7.61
CA ILE A 14 30.68 27.71 8.59
C ILE A 14 30.94 28.35 9.95
N ALA A 15 30.01 29.17 10.44
CA ALA A 15 29.97 29.65 11.80
C ALA A 15 29.31 28.62 12.72
N LEU A 16 30.07 28.05 13.65
CA LEU A 16 29.57 27.23 14.75
C LEU A 16 28.88 28.14 15.77
N MET A 17 27.56 28.01 15.92
CA MET A 17 26.81 28.53 17.08
C MET A 17 26.50 27.35 18.01
N ALA A 18 27.30 27.20 19.06
CA ALA A 18 27.02 26.32 20.19
C ALA A 18 25.98 27.00 21.10
N GLY A 19 24.70 26.65 20.96
CA GLY A 19 23.60 27.02 21.85
C GLY A 19 23.31 25.87 22.81
N GLY A 20 23.85 25.93 24.03
CA GLY A 20 23.49 24.98 25.09
C GLY A 20 22.12 25.29 25.67
N CYS A 21 21.14 24.40 25.51
CA CYS A 21 19.91 24.41 26.28
C CYS A 21 20.05 23.49 27.49
N THR A 22 20.30 24.07 28.65
CA THR A 22 20.14 23.38 29.94
C THR A 22 18.67 23.30 30.27
N MET A 23 18.11 22.08 30.25
CA MET A 23 16.77 21.81 30.76
C MET A 23 16.84 21.56 32.26
N PRO A 24 16.02 22.24 33.10
CA PRO A 24 15.91 21.92 34.50
C PRO A 24 15.11 20.63 34.67
N PHE A 25 15.74 19.62 35.27
CA PHE A 25 15.06 18.40 35.74
C PHE A 25 14.15 18.75 36.93
N GLY A 26 12.88 18.99 36.68
CA GLY A 26 11.82 18.94 37.70
C GLY A 26 11.53 17.50 38.06
N ARG A 27 11.96 17.07 39.25
CA ARG A 27 11.51 15.85 39.89
C ARG A 27 10.11 16.11 40.49
N ASP A 28 9.08 15.84 39.75
CA ASP A 28 7.75 15.62 40.33
C ASP A 28 7.60 14.13 40.56
N SER A 29 7.82 13.75 41.83
CA SER A 29 7.55 12.42 42.34
C SER A 29 6.07 12.33 42.73
N SER A 30 5.20 12.14 41.78
CA SER A 30 3.83 11.73 42.05
C SER A 30 3.77 10.19 42.11
N PRO A 31 3.24 9.60 43.19
CA PRO A 31 3.12 8.15 43.28
C PRO A 31 2.11 7.62 42.25
N PRO A 32 2.33 6.46 41.63
CA PRO A 32 1.42 5.88 40.65
C PRO A 32 0.10 5.54 41.34
N GLN A 33 -0.97 6.23 40.95
CA GLN A 33 -2.32 5.82 41.30
C GLN A 33 -2.63 4.48 40.63
N ARG A 34 -2.78 3.44 41.44
CA ARG A 34 -3.31 2.15 41.01
C ARG A 34 -4.78 2.33 40.65
N ILE A 35 -5.06 2.38 39.38
CA ILE A 35 -6.42 2.23 38.88
C ILE A 35 -6.78 0.76 39.03
N SER A 36 -7.54 0.43 40.06
CA SER A 36 -8.17 -0.89 40.21
C SER A 36 -9.28 -0.97 39.16
N THR A 37 -8.98 -1.46 38.00
CA THR A 37 -9.98 -1.92 37.03
C THR A 37 -10.46 -3.28 37.46
N SER A 38 -11.61 -3.30 38.12
CA SER A 38 -12.39 -4.53 38.37
C SER A 38 -12.72 -5.13 36.98
N PRO A 39 -12.42 -6.40 36.70
CA PRO A 39 -12.84 -7.04 35.45
C PRO A 39 -14.36 -7.17 35.46
N GLN A 40 -15.02 -6.35 34.66
CA GLN A 40 -16.42 -6.57 34.32
C GLN A 40 -16.50 -7.79 33.41
N ILE A 41 -17.10 -8.86 33.91
CA ILE A 41 -17.46 -10.02 33.11
C ILE A 41 -18.54 -9.59 32.15
N MET A 42 -18.16 -9.29 30.91
CA MET A 42 -19.12 -9.12 29.82
C MET A 42 -19.69 -10.49 29.47
N THR A 43 -20.92 -10.72 29.90
CA THR A 43 -21.70 -11.84 29.43
C THR A 43 -21.98 -11.66 27.94
N SER A 44 -21.36 -12.48 27.11
CA SER A 44 -21.62 -12.48 25.66
C SER A 44 -23.07 -12.85 25.43
N ALA A 45 -23.79 -11.97 24.73
CA ALA A 45 -25.14 -12.22 24.25
C ALA A 45 -25.12 -13.46 23.32
N PRO A 46 -26.14 -14.33 23.38
CA PRO A 46 -26.22 -15.46 22.47
C PRO A 46 -26.34 -14.95 21.03
N VAL A 47 -25.31 -15.24 20.23
CA VAL A 47 -25.36 -15.04 18.77
C VAL A 47 -26.38 -16.02 18.21
N GLY A 48 -27.53 -15.51 17.80
CA GLY A 48 -28.50 -16.26 17.05
C GLY A 48 -27.85 -16.81 15.77
N GLN A 49 -27.98 -18.10 15.56
CA GLN A 49 -27.51 -18.72 14.32
C GLN A 49 -28.26 -18.11 13.15
N VAL A 50 -27.56 -17.36 12.31
CA VAL A 50 -28.07 -16.91 11.02
C VAL A 50 -27.96 -18.08 10.07
N THR A 51 -29.06 -18.78 9.86
CA THR A 51 -29.16 -19.83 8.82
C THR A 51 -29.25 -19.10 7.48
N SER A 52 -28.15 -18.96 6.77
CA SER A 52 -28.14 -18.47 5.39
C SER A 52 -28.65 -19.58 4.48
N THR A 53 -29.89 -19.45 4.02
CA THR A 53 -30.42 -20.28 2.94
C THR A 53 -29.76 -19.84 1.64
N PRO A 54 -29.07 -20.75 0.88
CA PRO A 54 -28.54 -20.39 -0.41
C PRO A 54 -29.67 -19.96 -1.35
N LEU A 55 -29.54 -18.79 -1.99
CA LEU A 55 -30.45 -18.39 -3.05
C LEU A 55 -30.33 -19.37 -4.21
N PRO A 56 -31.44 -19.76 -4.84
CA PRO A 56 -31.39 -20.58 -6.07
C PRO A 56 -30.68 -19.79 -7.18
N PRO A 57 -29.83 -20.45 -8.01
CA PRO A 57 -29.13 -19.77 -9.09
C PRO A 57 -30.16 -19.19 -10.09
N PRO A 58 -29.88 -18.00 -10.64
CA PRO A 58 -30.77 -17.39 -11.64
C PRO A 58 -30.90 -18.29 -12.88
N PRO A 59 -32.10 -18.45 -13.46
CA PRO A 59 -32.28 -19.23 -14.66
C PRO A 59 -31.63 -18.53 -15.84
N GLY A 60 -30.60 -19.15 -16.45
CA GLY A 60 -29.96 -18.63 -17.64
C GLY A 60 -28.43 -18.70 -17.70
N ALA A 61 -27.77 -19.44 -16.82
CA ALA A 61 -26.32 -19.68 -16.95
C ALA A 61 -26.08 -20.65 -18.12
N TYR A 62 -25.78 -20.11 -19.30
CA TYR A 62 -25.18 -20.85 -20.40
C TYR A 62 -23.70 -21.14 -20.10
N PRO A 63 -23.14 -22.31 -20.40
CA PRO A 63 -21.73 -22.57 -20.33
C PRO A 63 -21.05 -21.90 -21.54
N GLY A 64 -20.80 -20.59 -21.41
CA GLY A 64 -20.02 -19.81 -22.33
C GLY A 64 -18.67 -19.54 -21.68
N THR A 65 -17.61 -19.79 -22.42
CA THR A 65 -16.23 -19.41 -22.07
C THR A 65 -16.12 -17.89 -21.91
N ASP A 66 -16.64 -17.38 -20.80
CA ASP A 66 -16.41 -16.00 -20.42
C ASP A 66 -15.01 -15.89 -19.82
N MET A 67 -14.18 -15.16 -20.50
CA MET A 67 -13.04 -14.48 -19.89
C MET A 67 -13.64 -13.64 -18.74
N ALA A 68 -13.60 -14.20 -17.54
CA ALA A 68 -14.22 -13.65 -16.36
C ALA A 68 -13.66 -12.24 -16.15
N SER A 69 -14.45 -11.24 -16.43
CA SER A 69 -14.31 -9.93 -15.78
C SER A 69 -14.40 -10.21 -14.29
N VAL A 70 -13.26 -10.24 -13.61
CA VAL A 70 -13.20 -10.49 -12.17
C VAL A 70 -13.96 -9.36 -11.52
N ASP A 71 -15.15 -9.65 -11.03
CA ASP A 71 -15.95 -8.67 -10.30
C ASP A 71 -15.10 -8.14 -9.13
N PRO A 72 -14.81 -6.84 -9.09
CA PRO A 72 -13.99 -6.25 -8.03
C PRO A 72 -14.55 -6.53 -6.63
N SER A 73 -15.86 -6.73 -6.50
CA SER A 73 -16.50 -7.09 -5.24
C SER A 73 -16.18 -8.54 -4.83
N ALA A 74 -16.11 -9.48 -5.78
CA ALA A 74 -15.71 -10.85 -5.52
C ALA A 74 -14.22 -10.96 -5.15
N ALA A 75 -13.37 -10.19 -5.82
CA ALA A 75 -11.95 -10.10 -5.49
C ALA A 75 -11.71 -9.54 -4.08
N ALA A 76 -12.50 -8.52 -3.68
CA ALA A 76 -12.43 -7.96 -2.34
C ALA A 76 -12.92 -8.94 -1.25
N ALA A 77 -13.96 -9.73 -1.53
CA ALA A 77 -14.53 -10.69 -0.58
C ALA A 77 -13.55 -11.82 -0.21
N GLY A 78 -12.74 -12.28 -1.15
CA GLY A 78 -11.73 -13.33 -0.95
C GLY A 78 -10.35 -12.82 -0.50
N SER A 79 -10.15 -11.50 -0.38
CA SER A 79 -8.86 -10.94 -0.05
C SER A 79 -8.51 -11.05 1.44
N VAL A 80 -7.23 -11.29 1.71
CA VAL A 80 -6.66 -11.24 3.07
C VAL A 80 -6.56 -9.79 3.53
N GLU A 81 -6.85 -9.55 4.81
CA GLU A 81 -6.66 -8.22 5.39
C GLU A 81 -5.16 -7.94 5.58
N VAL A 82 -4.71 -6.82 5.04
CA VAL A 82 -3.32 -6.35 5.13
C VAL A 82 -3.30 -4.89 5.56
N GLY A 83 -2.27 -4.52 6.31
CA GLY A 83 -2.02 -3.13 6.69
C GLY A 83 -1.07 -2.44 5.71
N ARG A 84 -1.03 -1.10 5.76
CA ARG A 84 -0.08 -0.31 4.95
C ARG A 84 1.37 -0.68 5.21
N THR A 85 1.71 -1.05 6.43
CA THR A 85 3.06 -1.48 6.82
C THR A 85 3.48 -2.80 6.19
N ASP A 86 2.53 -3.69 5.88
CA ASP A 86 2.79 -4.98 5.23
C ASP A 86 3.24 -4.78 3.76
N LEU A 87 2.90 -3.64 3.15
CA LEU A 87 3.21 -3.31 1.76
C LEU A 87 4.59 -2.66 1.59
N LEU A 88 5.26 -2.29 2.67
CA LEU A 88 6.54 -1.58 2.60
C LEU A 88 7.68 -2.49 2.16
N GLY A 89 8.61 -1.89 1.43
CA GLY A 89 9.84 -2.54 0.98
C GLY A 89 9.84 -2.88 -0.50
N SER A 90 10.62 -3.90 -0.85
CA SER A 90 10.83 -4.33 -2.24
C SER A 90 10.00 -5.55 -2.57
N TRP A 91 9.44 -5.54 -3.77
CA TRP A 91 8.56 -6.57 -4.33
C TRP A 91 8.95 -6.86 -5.77
N THR A 92 8.63 -8.04 -6.25
CA THR A 92 8.65 -8.35 -7.68
C THR A 92 7.26 -8.15 -8.25
N ILE A 93 7.09 -7.24 -9.21
CA ILE A 93 5.82 -6.99 -9.91
C ILE A 93 5.89 -7.60 -11.31
N ALA A 94 4.80 -8.22 -11.75
CA ALA A 94 4.69 -8.85 -13.05
C ALA A 94 3.37 -8.46 -13.75
N SER A 95 3.43 -8.19 -15.05
CA SER A 95 2.26 -7.93 -15.90
C SER A 95 2.60 -8.14 -17.38
N GLY A 96 1.73 -8.85 -18.11
CA GLY A 96 1.89 -9.05 -19.55
C GLY A 96 3.18 -9.75 -19.97
N GLY A 97 3.72 -10.64 -19.14
CA GLY A 97 5.00 -11.34 -19.40
C GLY A 97 6.24 -10.55 -18.98
N ASP A 98 6.10 -9.30 -18.56
CA ASP A 98 7.18 -8.51 -17.96
C ASP A 98 7.25 -8.72 -16.46
N SER A 99 8.45 -8.67 -15.88
CA SER A 99 8.68 -8.79 -14.44
C SER A 99 9.81 -7.85 -14.03
N CYS A 100 9.55 -7.05 -13.00
CA CYS A 100 10.49 -6.03 -12.56
C CYS A 100 10.36 -5.76 -11.05
N GLN A 101 11.24 -4.91 -10.52
CA GLN A 101 11.23 -4.56 -9.10
C GLN A 101 10.27 -3.39 -8.84
N LEU A 102 9.42 -3.55 -7.81
CA LEU A 102 8.58 -2.50 -7.23
C LEU A 102 9.06 -2.20 -5.83
N SER A 103 9.28 -0.93 -5.51
CA SER A 103 9.61 -0.45 -4.17
C SER A 103 8.50 0.46 -3.65
N MET A 104 8.03 0.22 -2.42
CA MET A 104 6.97 0.99 -1.77
C MET A 104 7.42 1.55 -0.43
N ALA A 105 7.12 2.83 -0.16
CA ALA A 105 7.47 3.56 1.05
C ALA A 105 6.28 4.39 1.56
N LEU A 106 6.29 4.79 2.82
CA LEU A 106 5.26 5.68 3.42
C LEU A 106 5.59 7.18 3.25
N THR A 107 6.50 7.52 2.36
CA THR A 107 6.75 8.91 2.01
C THR A 107 5.54 9.45 1.24
N THR A 108 4.95 10.53 1.69
CA THR A 108 3.82 11.19 1.02
C THR A 108 4.19 11.59 -0.41
N TRP A 109 3.31 11.28 -1.36
CA TRP A 109 3.45 11.58 -2.77
C TRP A 109 2.10 11.93 -3.39
N SER A 110 2.07 12.39 -4.65
CA SER A 110 0.83 12.72 -5.35
C SER A 110 -0.17 11.56 -5.32
N GLY A 111 -1.32 11.77 -4.70
CA GLY A 111 -2.41 10.78 -4.60
C GLY A 111 -2.24 9.68 -3.55
N GLY A 112 -1.10 9.65 -2.81
CA GLY A 112 -0.88 8.60 -1.82
C GLY A 112 0.52 8.58 -1.24
N PHE A 113 1.19 7.44 -1.29
CA PHE A 113 2.55 7.21 -0.82
C PHE A 113 3.46 6.85 -1.99
N ARG A 114 4.74 7.10 -1.83
CA ARG A 114 5.72 6.88 -2.90
C ARG A 114 5.87 5.40 -3.25
N ALA A 115 5.80 5.12 -4.55
CA ALA A 115 6.22 3.87 -5.16
C ALA A 115 7.23 4.14 -6.28
N SER A 116 7.99 3.15 -6.66
CA SER A 116 8.86 3.22 -7.84
C SER A 116 9.13 1.82 -8.40
N THR A 117 9.22 1.74 -9.70
CA THR A 117 9.58 0.51 -10.39
C THR A 117 10.95 0.61 -11.04
N ARG A 118 11.65 -0.53 -11.18
CA ARG A 118 12.96 -0.62 -11.83
C ARG A 118 13.04 -1.86 -12.70
N GLY A 119 13.60 -1.69 -13.90
CA GLY A 119 13.83 -2.78 -14.85
C GLY A 119 12.58 -3.24 -15.59
N CYS A 120 11.49 -2.49 -15.52
CA CYS A 120 10.27 -2.78 -16.26
C CYS A 120 10.43 -2.39 -17.74
N THR A 121 9.94 -3.24 -18.63
CA THR A 121 9.78 -2.96 -20.06
C THR A 121 8.35 -2.57 -20.39
N ASN A 122 7.38 -3.02 -19.58
CA ASN A 122 5.97 -2.68 -19.74
C ASN A 122 5.71 -1.19 -19.43
N PRO A 123 5.19 -0.40 -20.40
CA PRO A 123 4.97 1.04 -20.22
C PRO A 123 4.01 1.40 -19.09
N ALA A 124 3.05 0.54 -18.77
CA ALA A 124 2.13 0.76 -17.66
C ALA A 124 2.87 0.65 -16.31
N LEU A 125 3.75 -0.33 -16.16
CA LEU A 125 4.53 -0.50 -14.92
C LEU A 125 5.59 0.59 -14.74
N GLN A 126 6.15 1.13 -15.83
CA GLN A 126 7.12 2.23 -15.79
C GLN A 126 6.53 3.54 -15.23
N LYS A 127 5.22 3.73 -15.36
CA LYS A 127 4.52 4.93 -14.88
C LYS A 127 4.23 4.92 -13.39
N VAL A 128 4.41 3.77 -12.71
CA VAL A 128 4.11 3.68 -11.27
C VAL A 128 5.04 4.59 -10.47
N SER A 129 4.46 5.57 -9.79
CA SER A 129 5.17 6.55 -8.96
C SER A 129 4.58 6.69 -7.56
N ALA A 130 3.32 6.24 -7.36
CA ALA A 130 2.65 6.26 -6.08
C ALA A 130 1.82 5.00 -5.84
N TRP A 131 1.42 4.80 -4.59
CA TRP A 131 0.48 3.77 -4.19
C TRP A 131 -0.46 4.29 -3.11
N ASN A 132 -1.66 3.76 -3.05
CA ASN A 132 -2.63 4.03 -2.00
C ASN A 132 -3.39 2.75 -1.65
N MET A 133 -4.07 2.77 -0.49
CA MET A 133 -4.92 1.67 -0.04
C MET A 133 -6.29 2.22 0.33
N GLU A 134 -7.34 1.68 -0.29
CA GLU A 134 -8.73 1.95 0.01
C GLU A 134 -9.42 0.66 0.46
N GLY A 135 -9.70 0.57 1.77
CA GLY A 135 -10.18 -0.67 2.36
C GLY A 135 -9.18 -1.82 2.12
N ARG A 136 -9.57 -2.83 1.37
CA ARG A 136 -8.74 -3.99 1.00
C ARG A 136 -8.10 -3.86 -0.38
N GLN A 137 -8.41 -2.80 -1.12
CA GLN A 137 -7.89 -2.55 -2.45
C GLN A 137 -6.59 -1.76 -2.38
N ILE A 138 -5.57 -2.23 -3.07
CA ILE A 138 -4.30 -1.55 -3.25
C ILE A 138 -4.31 -0.96 -4.66
N MET A 139 -4.06 0.34 -4.75
CA MET A 139 -3.96 1.08 -6.00
C MET A 139 -2.52 1.48 -6.26
N LEU A 140 -2.04 1.18 -7.45
CA LEU A 140 -0.80 1.75 -7.99
C LEU A 140 -1.18 2.92 -8.88
N LEU A 141 -0.52 4.05 -8.68
CA LEU A 141 -0.83 5.33 -9.30
C LEU A 141 0.37 5.84 -10.09
N ASP A 142 0.11 6.64 -11.12
CA ASP A 142 1.13 7.39 -11.84
C ASP A 142 1.44 8.73 -11.15
N ASP A 143 2.31 9.53 -11.74
CA ASP A 143 2.74 10.84 -11.25
C ASP A 143 1.62 11.90 -11.24
N SER A 144 0.60 11.71 -12.09
CA SER A 144 -0.61 12.55 -12.15
C SER A 144 -1.70 12.13 -11.16
N GLY A 145 -1.52 11.00 -10.44
CA GLY A 145 -2.52 10.38 -9.58
C GLY A 145 -3.51 9.47 -10.32
N GLY A 146 -3.28 9.21 -11.60
CA GLY A 146 -4.07 8.26 -12.39
C GLY A 146 -3.83 6.82 -11.94
N THR A 147 -4.89 6.01 -11.92
CA THR A 147 -4.77 4.60 -11.55
C THR A 147 -4.07 3.80 -12.65
N VAL A 148 -2.94 3.18 -12.32
CA VAL A 148 -2.20 2.24 -13.17
C VAL A 148 -2.71 0.82 -12.98
N ALA A 149 -2.95 0.41 -11.74
CA ALA A 149 -3.42 -0.93 -11.40
C ALA A 149 -4.21 -0.96 -10.09
N ARG A 150 -5.09 -1.95 -9.96
CA ARG A 150 -5.84 -2.28 -8.75
C ARG A 150 -5.58 -3.72 -8.36
N LEU A 151 -5.19 -3.95 -7.11
CA LEU A 151 -4.81 -5.27 -6.62
C LEU A 151 -5.46 -5.57 -5.27
N TYR A 152 -5.56 -6.86 -4.96
CA TYR A 152 -6.04 -7.39 -3.68
C TYR A 152 -5.05 -8.43 -3.15
N ALA A 153 -4.93 -8.52 -1.84
CA ALA A 153 -4.07 -9.50 -1.21
C ALA A 153 -4.66 -10.90 -1.29
N SER A 154 -3.99 -11.83 -1.94
CA SER A 154 -4.29 -13.27 -1.85
C SER A 154 -3.64 -13.88 -0.61
N THR A 155 -2.45 -13.40 -0.27
CA THR A 155 -1.73 -13.69 0.97
C THR A 155 -1.02 -12.41 1.44
N LYS A 156 -0.33 -12.45 2.57
CA LYS A 156 0.49 -11.30 3.03
C LYS A 156 1.70 -11.02 2.13
N THR A 157 2.06 -11.95 1.28
CA THR A 157 3.24 -11.86 0.39
C THR A 157 2.89 -11.93 -1.09
N GLN A 158 1.61 -12.04 -1.45
CA GLN A 158 1.15 -12.14 -2.83
C GLN A 158 -0.12 -11.33 -3.06
N TYR A 159 -0.10 -10.51 -4.09
CA TYR A 159 -1.16 -9.59 -4.48
C TYR A 159 -1.47 -9.77 -5.96
N ASN A 160 -2.75 -9.85 -6.30
CA ASN A 160 -3.21 -10.05 -7.66
C ASN A 160 -4.28 -9.01 -8.02
N GLY A 161 -4.34 -8.65 -9.29
CA GLY A 161 -5.30 -7.67 -9.76
C GLY A 161 -5.23 -7.41 -11.25
N THR A 162 -5.68 -6.22 -11.64
CA THR A 162 -5.74 -5.78 -13.03
C THR A 162 -5.14 -4.39 -13.20
N THR A 163 -4.50 -4.18 -14.34
CA THR A 163 -4.10 -2.85 -14.79
C THR A 163 -5.30 -2.05 -15.26
N ALA A 164 -5.18 -0.72 -15.40
CA ALA A 164 -6.23 0.13 -15.96
C ALA A 164 -6.62 -0.27 -17.39
N ALA A 165 -5.71 -0.92 -18.13
CA ALA A 165 -5.98 -1.46 -19.46
C ALA A 165 -6.66 -2.86 -19.44
N GLY A 166 -7.00 -3.40 -18.26
CA GLY A 166 -7.65 -4.70 -18.10
C GLY A 166 -6.73 -5.91 -18.11
N GLY A 167 -5.41 -5.72 -18.27
CA GLY A 167 -4.44 -6.80 -18.23
C GLY A 167 -4.16 -7.31 -16.80
N PRO A 168 -3.81 -8.59 -16.61
CA PRO A 168 -3.47 -9.11 -15.30
C PRO A 168 -2.18 -8.49 -14.77
N VAL A 169 -2.13 -8.25 -13.48
CA VAL A 169 -0.94 -7.78 -12.77
C VAL A 169 -0.86 -8.45 -11.41
N SER A 170 0.34 -8.78 -10.98
CA SER A 170 0.59 -9.33 -9.65
C SER A 170 1.89 -8.79 -9.09
N PHE A 171 2.02 -8.73 -7.76
CA PHE A 171 3.31 -8.55 -7.12
C PHE A 171 3.45 -9.48 -5.91
N SER A 172 4.68 -9.90 -5.68
CA SER A 172 5.02 -10.85 -4.61
C SER A 172 6.43 -10.63 -4.06
N ARG A 173 6.72 -11.24 -2.93
CA ARG A 173 8.05 -11.34 -2.32
C ARG A 173 8.27 -12.68 -1.61
#